data_22e9f059f640fa1bbbeb6fd9c6e59cd9
#
_entry.id   22e9f059f640fa1bbbeb6fd9c6e59cd9
#
_cell.length_a   1.000
_cell.length_b   1.000
_cell.length_c   1.000
_cell.angle_alpha   90.00
_cell.angle_beta   90.00
_cell.angle_gamma   90.00
#
_symmetry.space_group_name_H-M   'P 1'
#
loop_
_entity.id
_entity.type
_entity.pdbx_description
1 polymer ?
#
loop_
_entity_poly.entity_id
_entity_poly.type
_entity_poly.pdbx_seq_one_letter_code
_entity_poly.pdbx_strand_id
1 'polypeptide(L)'
;MRAALFLIVLLVAPGTAGAQEEKVVLKDAPGRDKAMQCLACHSLDYIQMNSRFLDKAGWTSSVNKMINAFGAPIAKEDVDAIATYLSENYGKPAQ
;
A
#
# COMPACT_ATOMS: atom_id res chain seq x y z
N MET A 1 -11.58 -33.59 58.99
CA MET A 1 -11.10 -33.59 57.61
C MET A 1 -11.46 -32.27 56.98
N ARG A 2 -10.50 -31.38 56.80
CA ARG A 2 -10.72 -30.06 56.16
C ARG A 2 -10.23 -30.14 54.71
N ALA A 3 -11.16 -30.18 53.78
CA ALA A 3 -10.85 -30.11 52.35
C ALA A 3 -10.58 -28.64 51.97
N ALA A 4 -9.33 -28.33 51.66
CA ALA A 4 -8.97 -27.04 51.13
C ALA A 4 -9.29 -27.02 49.62
N LEU A 5 -10.30 -26.24 49.23
CA LEU A 5 -10.57 -25.95 47.84
C LEU A 5 -9.55 -24.93 47.33
N PHE A 6 -8.61 -25.37 46.49
CA PHE A 6 -7.76 -24.48 45.75
C PHE A 6 -8.50 -23.92 44.54
N LEU A 7 -8.89 -22.65 44.63
CA LEU A 7 -9.48 -21.92 43.53
C LEU A 7 -8.34 -21.52 42.59
N ILE A 8 -8.22 -22.21 41.45
CA ILE A 8 -7.30 -21.81 40.38
C ILE A 8 -7.97 -20.70 39.61
N VAL A 9 -7.54 -19.45 39.87
CA VAL A 9 -7.94 -18.30 39.07
C VAL A 9 -7.07 -18.32 37.80
N LEU A 10 -7.67 -18.74 36.69
CA LEU A 10 -7.05 -18.61 35.36
C LEU A 10 -7.07 -17.13 34.98
N LEU A 11 -5.96 -16.43 35.09
CA LEU A 11 -5.79 -15.11 34.52
C LEU A 11 -5.68 -15.26 33.00
N VAL A 12 -6.80 -15.05 32.31
CA VAL A 12 -6.80 -14.85 30.86
C VAL A 12 -6.30 -13.44 30.61
N ALA A 13 -5.02 -13.29 30.26
CA ALA A 13 -4.49 -12.02 29.79
C ALA A 13 -5.16 -11.70 28.44
N PRO A 14 -5.76 -10.51 28.26
CA PRO A 14 -6.23 -10.10 26.94
C PRO A 14 -5.02 -9.91 26.03
N GLY A 15 -4.83 -10.86 25.12
CA GLY A 15 -3.85 -10.70 24.04
C GLY A 15 -4.31 -9.53 23.19
N THR A 16 -3.59 -8.41 23.24
CA THR A 16 -3.75 -7.34 22.28
C THR A 16 -3.21 -7.86 20.95
N ALA A 17 -4.09 -8.42 20.11
CA ALA A 17 -3.78 -8.65 18.71
C ALA A 17 -3.70 -7.27 18.03
N GLY A 18 -2.52 -6.64 18.10
CA GLY A 18 -2.21 -5.48 17.28
C GLY A 18 -2.18 -5.94 15.83
N ALA A 19 -3.14 -5.47 15.01
CA ALA A 19 -3.03 -5.59 13.57
C ALA A 19 -1.82 -4.76 13.13
N GLN A 20 -0.69 -5.43 12.91
CA GLN A 20 0.46 -4.81 12.27
C GLN A 20 0.17 -4.76 10.77
N GLU A 21 -0.22 -3.59 10.28
CA GLU A 21 -0.23 -3.33 8.85
C GLU A 21 1.21 -3.40 8.35
N GLU A 22 1.49 -4.37 7.50
CA GLU A 22 2.78 -4.43 6.81
C GLU A 22 2.90 -3.18 5.94
N LYS A 23 3.91 -2.37 6.21
CA LYS A 23 4.19 -1.20 5.37
C LYS A 23 4.64 -1.69 4.00
N VAL A 24 3.91 -1.29 2.97
CA VAL A 24 4.31 -1.55 1.58
C VAL A 24 5.59 -0.79 1.28
N VAL A 25 6.62 -1.52 0.92
CA VAL A 25 7.89 -0.97 0.47
C VAL A 25 7.96 -1.09 -1.05
N LEU A 26 8.07 0.03 -1.74
CA LEU A 26 8.20 0.05 -3.19
C LEU A 26 9.57 -0.50 -3.63
N LYS A 27 9.58 -1.22 -4.75
CA LYS A 27 10.80 -1.75 -5.37
C LYS A 27 11.79 -0.62 -5.65
N ASP A 28 13.07 -0.87 -5.36
CA ASP A 28 14.14 0.06 -5.65
C ASP A 28 14.47 0.01 -7.16
N ALA A 29 13.99 1.01 -7.87
CA ALA A 29 14.11 1.15 -9.32
C ALA A 29 13.96 2.62 -9.74
N PRO A 30 14.37 3.00 -10.95
CA PRO A 30 14.21 4.36 -11.46
C PRO A 30 12.74 4.82 -11.39
N GLY A 31 12.52 6.02 -10.87
CA GLY A 31 11.17 6.60 -10.70
C GLY A 31 10.50 6.32 -9.36
N ARG A 32 11.10 5.50 -8.49
CA ARG A 32 10.57 5.21 -7.15
C ARG A 32 10.34 6.47 -6.33
N ASP A 33 11.28 7.40 -6.31
CA ASP A 33 11.18 8.67 -5.61
C ASP A 33 9.95 9.48 -6.04
N LYS A 34 9.65 9.49 -7.33
CA LYS A 34 8.44 10.12 -7.86
C LYS A 34 7.16 9.39 -7.45
N ALA A 35 7.17 8.08 -7.49
CA ALA A 35 6.03 7.24 -7.09
C ALA A 35 5.72 7.36 -5.59
N MET A 36 6.70 7.69 -4.75
CA MET A 36 6.49 7.93 -3.32
C MET A 36 5.57 9.12 -3.03
N GLN A 37 5.35 10.00 -3.98
CA GLN A 37 4.38 11.11 -3.85
C GLN A 37 2.95 10.60 -3.62
N CYS A 38 2.63 9.36 -4.02
CA CYS A 38 1.33 8.74 -3.78
C CYS A 38 0.99 8.63 -2.29
N LEU A 39 1.99 8.59 -1.41
CA LEU A 39 1.81 8.56 0.06
C LEU A 39 1.18 9.81 0.65
N ALA A 40 1.11 10.91 -0.09
CA ALA A 40 0.56 12.17 0.42
C ALA A 40 -0.92 12.07 0.84
N CYS A 41 -1.68 11.15 0.25
CA CYS A 41 -3.13 11.03 0.44
C CYS A 41 -3.60 9.69 0.98
N HIS A 42 -2.91 8.59 0.65
CA HIS A 42 -3.32 7.23 1.03
C HIS A 42 -2.12 6.28 1.09
N SER A 43 -2.34 5.07 1.57
CA SER A 43 -1.31 4.03 1.59
C SER A 43 -0.93 3.56 0.19
N LEU A 44 0.21 2.87 0.09
CA LEU A 44 0.70 2.30 -1.17
C LEU A 44 0.06 0.94 -1.52
N ASP A 45 -0.83 0.43 -0.71
CA ASP A 45 -1.52 -0.85 -0.94
C ASP A 45 -2.28 -0.86 -2.27
N TYR A 46 -2.81 0.29 -2.65
CA TYR A 46 -3.51 0.45 -3.92
C TYR A 46 -2.67 0.02 -5.13
N ILE A 47 -1.36 0.24 -5.08
CA ILE A 47 -0.45 -0.16 -6.15
C ILE A 47 -0.44 -1.68 -6.30
N GLN A 48 -0.26 -2.41 -5.21
CA GLN A 48 -0.24 -3.88 -5.24
C GLN A 48 -1.60 -4.47 -5.59
N MET A 49 -2.69 -3.87 -5.11
CA MET A 49 -4.06 -4.32 -5.39
C MET A 49 -4.41 -4.22 -6.87
N ASN A 50 -3.87 -3.22 -7.58
CA ASN A 50 -4.19 -2.96 -8.98
C ASN A 50 -3.12 -3.44 -9.97
N SER A 51 -2.01 -3.97 -9.50
CA SER A 51 -0.87 -4.36 -10.32
C SER A 51 -1.21 -5.35 -11.44
N ARG A 52 -2.19 -6.21 -11.24
CA ARG A 52 -2.61 -7.21 -12.23
C ARG A 52 -3.44 -6.65 -13.38
N PHE A 53 -4.00 -5.47 -13.20
CA PHE A 53 -5.04 -4.94 -14.09
C PHE A 53 -4.55 -3.77 -14.93
N LEU A 54 -3.49 -3.07 -14.51
CA LEU A 54 -3.07 -1.84 -15.12
C LEU A 54 -1.75 -2.02 -15.90
N ASP A 55 -1.80 -1.67 -17.19
CA ASP A 55 -0.64 -1.42 -18.01
C ASP A 55 -0.19 0.04 -17.86
N LYS A 56 0.81 0.49 -18.66
CA LYS A 56 1.30 1.87 -18.59
C LYS A 56 0.17 2.89 -18.86
N ALA A 57 -0.69 2.64 -19.82
CA ALA A 57 -1.82 3.52 -20.12
C ALA A 57 -2.81 3.60 -18.95
N GLY A 58 -3.09 2.48 -18.32
CA GLY A 58 -3.95 2.40 -17.13
C GLY A 58 -3.34 3.13 -15.95
N TRP A 59 -2.05 2.97 -15.69
CA TRP A 59 -1.35 3.71 -14.63
C TRP A 59 -1.32 5.22 -14.91
N THR A 60 -1.04 5.62 -16.14
CA THR A 60 -1.09 7.04 -16.55
C THR A 60 -2.46 7.64 -16.28
N SER A 61 -3.53 6.95 -16.67
CA SER A 61 -4.90 7.38 -16.43
C SER A 61 -5.21 7.48 -14.94
N SER A 62 -4.77 6.53 -14.14
CA SER A 62 -4.95 6.52 -12.70
C SER A 62 -4.25 7.69 -12.02
N VAL A 63 -2.99 7.97 -12.37
CA VAL A 63 -2.23 9.11 -11.82
C VAL A 63 -2.87 10.44 -12.20
N ASN A 64 -3.27 10.60 -13.46
CA ASN A 64 -3.98 11.80 -13.91
C ASN A 64 -5.31 12.02 -13.18
N LYS A 65 -6.03 10.94 -12.87
CA LYS A 65 -7.25 11.01 -12.07
C LYS A 65 -6.96 11.51 -10.65
N MET A 66 -5.88 11.05 -10.02
CA MET A 66 -5.48 11.54 -8.70
C MET A 66 -5.20 13.05 -8.73
N ILE A 67 -4.54 13.54 -9.76
CA ILE A 67 -4.24 14.97 -9.93
C ILE A 67 -5.52 15.76 -10.21
N ASN A 68 -6.28 15.38 -11.22
CA ASN A 68 -7.37 16.19 -11.77
C ASN A 68 -8.66 16.08 -10.96
N ALA A 69 -9.00 14.90 -10.44
CA ALA A 69 -10.23 14.67 -9.68
C ALA A 69 -10.05 14.85 -8.18
N PHE A 70 -8.89 14.50 -7.64
CA PHE A 70 -8.65 14.49 -6.18
C PHE A 70 -7.60 15.53 -5.73
N GLY A 71 -7.03 16.30 -6.65
CA GLY A 71 -6.10 17.36 -6.29
C GLY A 71 -4.76 16.89 -5.74
N ALA A 72 -4.29 15.70 -6.13
CA ALA A 72 -3.00 15.20 -5.66
C ALA A 72 -1.86 16.19 -5.99
N PRO A 73 -0.94 16.44 -5.05
CA PRO A 73 0.15 17.40 -5.23
C PRO A 73 1.31 16.78 -6.06
N ILE A 74 0.98 16.27 -7.23
CA ILE A 74 1.93 15.66 -8.16
C ILE A 74 2.10 16.57 -9.37
N ALA A 75 3.35 16.92 -9.70
CA ALA A 75 3.65 17.71 -10.87
C ALA A 75 3.32 16.91 -12.15
N LYS A 76 2.73 17.59 -13.13
CA LYS A 76 2.36 16.93 -14.41
C LYS A 76 3.58 16.35 -15.13
N GLU A 77 4.73 16.94 -14.95
CA GLU A 77 6.01 16.48 -15.50
C GLU A 77 6.43 15.12 -14.94
N ASP A 78 5.98 14.78 -13.75
CA ASP A 78 6.31 13.52 -13.07
C ASP A 78 5.39 12.35 -13.47
N VAL A 79 4.28 12.60 -14.14
CA VAL A 79 3.27 11.58 -14.48
C VAL A 79 3.87 10.44 -15.30
N ASP A 80 4.66 10.76 -16.33
CA ASP A 80 5.27 9.73 -17.18
C ASP A 80 6.28 8.87 -16.41
N ALA A 81 7.12 9.50 -15.59
CA ALA A 81 8.08 8.78 -14.76
C ALA A 81 7.39 7.84 -13.75
N ILE A 82 6.32 8.30 -13.13
CA ILE A 82 5.52 7.49 -12.18
C ILE A 82 4.85 6.32 -12.93
N ALA A 83 4.18 6.59 -14.04
CA ALA A 83 3.50 5.56 -14.82
C ALA A 83 4.47 4.52 -15.38
N THR A 84 5.65 4.93 -15.83
CA THR A 84 6.71 4.04 -16.27
C THR A 84 7.20 3.16 -15.12
N TYR A 85 7.52 3.75 -13.98
CA TYR A 85 7.94 3.00 -12.79
C TYR A 85 6.89 1.96 -12.38
N LEU A 86 5.62 2.37 -12.29
CA LEU A 86 4.53 1.49 -11.87
C LEU A 86 4.27 0.36 -12.88
N SER A 87 4.30 0.67 -14.17
CA SER A 87 4.08 -0.35 -15.22
C SER A 87 5.21 -1.36 -15.29
N GLU A 88 6.46 -0.96 -15.13
CA GLU A 88 7.62 -1.84 -15.19
C GLU A 88 7.75 -2.73 -13.96
N ASN A 89 7.40 -2.23 -12.78
CA ASN A 89 7.60 -2.93 -11.51
C ASN A 89 6.34 -3.59 -10.95
N TYR A 90 5.16 -3.10 -11.32
CA TYR A 90 3.86 -3.54 -10.79
C TYR A 90 2.79 -3.71 -11.86
N GLY A 91 3.12 -3.39 -13.10
CA GLY A 91 2.15 -3.41 -14.19
C GLY A 91 1.73 -4.81 -14.60
N LYS A 92 0.63 -4.85 -15.34
CA LYS A 92 0.20 -6.04 -16.07
C LYS A 92 1.32 -6.49 -17.01
N PRO A 93 1.66 -7.79 -17.05
CA PRO A 93 2.64 -8.30 -17.99
C PRO A 93 2.26 -7.92 -19.43
N ALA A 94 3.25 -7.57 -20.22
CA ALA A 94 3.06 -7.37 -21.65
C ALA A 94 2.55 -8.68 -22.29
N GLN A 95 1.47 -8.57 -23.04
CA GLN A 95 0.91 -9.68 -23.80
C GLN A 95 1.52 -9.73 -25.20
#